data_58ef38cfaaf636146094f1f2793a4d10
#
_entry.id   58ef38cfaaf636146094f1f2793a4d10
#
_cell.length_a   1.000
_cell.length_b   1.000
_cell.length_c   1.000
_cell.angle_alpha   90.00
_cell.angle_beta   90.00
_cell.angle_gamma   90.00
#
_symmetry.space_group_name_H-M   'P 1'
#
loop_
_entity.id
_entity.type
_entity.pdbx_description
1 polymer ?
#
loop_
_entity_poly.entity_id
_entity_poly.type
_entity_poly.pdbx_seq_one_letter_code
_entity_poly.pdbx_strand_id
1 'polypeptide(L)'
;MPKSGTLASAWWGTGFLLGGLLFIPGNVTAQNVDETVKVFLDCNRCDESYIRTELAFVDYVRDPQQADVHVFITSSFTVLSGRQYELSFIGLGSRAGSELNLTRVLSQDASNEETRAVINEALRLGLAPFLGYLDAADEFSLVYREGARPEADEILGSDPWRHWVFNLYGGDFELDRESNRTVFDSRWGFYADHRSEDWKIRFRPYFNYDLVRIQREGRPNVRRSITRHGLDSYVIRSLGPHWSVGFFADYVTRDDRNLRHWLSLIPGVEYSVLPYDVATRRAITIVYRMGINYTDYFERTIFNKTREWLPRHELDAVVMIRRPWGDIYSGLEGAQYLNDLSKQRAEIFANFSVRLFEGFSFEFEGSFEMIRDQLSLPLGELSLEDILLQQRELATDYYMSVGLGFSYTFGSEFANVVNTRF
;
A
#
# COMPACT_ATOMS: atom_id res chain seq x y z
N MET A 1 60.43 30.68 16.65
CA MET A 1 61.91 30.56 16.77
C MET A 1 62.32 29.16 16.52
N PRO A 2 63.42 28.96 15.89
CA PRO A 2 63.54 28.46 14.53
C PRO A 2 64.41 27.19 14.46
N LYS A 3 64.48 26.62 13.31
CA LYS A 3 65.63 26.35 12.39
C LYS A 3 65.47 24.95 11.77
N SER A 4 65.23 24.79 10.46
CA SER A 4 66.23 24.85 9.37
C SER A 4 67.28 23.72 9.38
N GLY A 5 67.37 23.04 8.23
CA GLY A 5 68.50 22.19 7.90
C GLY A 5 68.17 21.28 6.72
N THR A 6 68.35 21.71 5.62
CA THR A 6 68.86 21.53 4.28
C THR A 6 69.99 20.49 4.08
N LEU A 7 70.07 19.99 2.80
CA LEU A 7 71.22 19.46 2.03
C LEU A 7 71.51 17.94 2.21
N ALA A 8 71.90 17.17 1.21
CA ALA A 8 72.17 17.32 -0.24
C ALA A 8 72.48 15.93 -0.81
N SER A 9 72.17 15.77 -2.09
CA SER A 9 72.90 15.11 -3.20
C SER A 9 73.88 13.99 -2.98
N ALA A 10 73.77 12.93 -3.85
CA ALA A 10 74.78 12.41 -4.79
C ALA A 10 74.31 11.11 -5.41
N TRP A 11 74.12 11.01 -6.62
CA TRP A 11 74.74 10.55 -7.88
C TRP A 11 75.56 9.26 -7.82
N TRP A 12 75.49 8.49 -8.96
CA TRP A 12 76.20 7.37 -9.54
C TRP A 12 75.43 6.03 -9.39
N GLY A 13 75.14 5.22 -10.42
CA GLY A 13 75.51 5.24 -11.84
C GLY A 13 75.16 3.88 -12.45
N THR A 14 74.78 3.93 -13.70
CA THR A 14 74.84 2.97 -14.80
C THR A 14 74.76 1.43 -14.57
N GLY A 15 73.79 0.87 -15.35
CA GLY A 15 73.80 -0.58 -15.68
C GLY A 15 72.69 -0.91 -16.67
N PHE A 16 72.97 -0.72 -17.98
CA PHE A 16 72.13 -1.19 -19.09
C PHE A 16 72.20 -2.75 -19.15
N LEU A 17 71.01 -3.37 -19.07
CA LEU A 17 70.81 -4.71 -19.62
C LEU A 17 69.50 -4.70 -20.42
N LEU A 18 69.66 -4.74 -21.73
CA LEU A 18 68.58 -5.03 -22.70
C LEU A 18 68.17 -6.51 -22.52
N GLY A 19 67.03 -6.70 -21.91
CA GLY A 19 66.26 -7.94 -21.96
C GLY A 19 65.08 -7.76 -22.94
N GLY A 20 65.20 -8.30 -24.13
CA GLY A 20 64.12 -8.33 -25.10
C GLY A 20 62.95 -9.18 -24.60
N LEU A 21 61.85 -8.56 -24.21
CA LEU A 21 60.56 -9.20 -23.99
C LEU A 21 59.89 -9.41 -25.35
N LEU A 22 59.94 -10.66 -25.83
CA LEU A 22 59.09 -11.16 -26.90
C LEU A 22 57.61 -10.99 -26.43
N PHE A 23 56.93 -9.98 -26.99
CA PHE A 23 55.46 -9.90 -26.95
C PHE A 23 54.92 -11.04 -27.83
N ILE A 24 54.50 -12.14 -27.21
CA ILE A 24 53.58 -13.08 -27.84
C ILE A 24 52.20 -12.38 -27.78
N PRO A 25 51.55 -12.09 -28.93
CA PRO A 25 50.16 -11.68 -28.89
C PRO A 25 49.36 -12.90 -28.45
N GLY A 26 49.03 -12.98 -27.18
CA GLY A 26 47.99 -13.86 -26.70
C GLY A 26 46.70 -13.40 -27.37
N ASN A 27 46.14 -14.23 -28.23
CA ASN A 27 44.75 -14.12 -28.60
C ASN A 27 43.95 -14.20 -27.31
N VAL A 28 43.56 -13.05 -26.81
CA VAL A 28 42.45 -12.96 -25.87
C VAL A 28 41.23 -13.31 -26.72
N THR A 29 40.88 -14.59 -26.78
CA THR A 29 39.53 -14.99 -27.14
C THR A 29 38.66 -14.26 -26.11
N ALA A 30 37.92 -13.25 -26.57
CA ALA A 30 36.79 -12.74 -25.85
C ALA A 30 35.92 -13.97 -25.54
N GLN A 31 35.92 -14.42 -24.29
CA GLN A 31 34.89 -15.30 -23.83
C GLN A 31 33.60 -14.50 -24.08
N ASN A 32 32.74 -15.03 -24.95
CA ASN A 32 31.37 -14.63 -24.98
C ASN A 32 30.87 -14.80 -23.56
N VAL A 33 30.75 -13.70 -22.84
CA VAL A 33 29.97 -13.64 -21.62
C VAL A 33 28.57 -13.90 -22.13
N ASP A 34 27.97 -15.05 -21.78
CA ASP A 34 26.57 -15.30 -21.97
C ASP A 34 25.84 -14.06 -21.45
N GLU A 35 25.30 -13.26 -22.34
CA GLU A 35 24.68 -11.99 -22.02
C GLU A 35 23.32 -12.32 -21.46
N THR A 36 23.23 -12.55 -20.14
CA THR A 36 21.97 -12.76 -19.44
C THR A 36 21.18 -11.47 -19.36
N VAL A 37 19.86 -11.56 -19.37
CA VAL A 37 18.98 -10.38 -19.22
C VAL A 37 19.01 -9.91 -17.77
N LYS A 38 19.38 -8.66 -17.56
CA LYS A 38 19.34 -8.00 -16.25
C LYS A 38 17.92 -7.53 -15.94
N VAL A 39 17.34 -8.04 -14.86
CA VAL A 39 15.96 -7.76 -14.44
C VAL A 39 15.96 -7.01 -13.12
N PHE A 40 15.32 -5.86 -13.09
CA PHE A 40 14.92 -5.21 -11.85
C PHE A 40 13.48 -5.60 -11.51
N LEU A 41 13.32 -6.33 -10.41
CA LEU A 41 12.01 -6.76 -9.91
C LEU A 41 11.48 -5.76 -8.88
N ASP A 42 10.41 -5.06 -9.25
CA ASP A 42 9.74 -4.07 -8.44
C ASP A 42 8.39 -4.59 -7.98
N CYS A 43 8.36 -5.19 -6.80
CA CYS A 43 7.16 -5.80 -6.26
C CYS A 43 7.08 -5.64 -4.74
N ASN A 44 6.03 -5.01 -4.27
CA ASN A 44 5.85 -4.66 -2.86
C ASN A 44 5.40 -5.83 -1.95
N ARG A 45 4.97 -6.97 -2.52
CA ARG A 45 4.39 -8.10 -1.76
C ARG A 45 4.64 -9.45 -2.42
N CYS A 46 5.71 -9.60 -3.15
CA CYS A 46 6.09 -10.86 -3.76
C CYS A 46 7.09 -11.62 -2.88
N ASP A 47 7.11 -12.93 -3.02
CA ASP A 47 8.18 -13.76 -2.51
C ASP A 47 9.38 -13.69 -3.47
N GLU A 48 10.19 -12.64 -3.33
CA GLU A 48 11.36 -12.43 -4.20
C GLU A 48 12.37 -13.59 -4.13
N SER A 49 12.51 -14.21 -2.95
CA SER A 49 13.42 -15.35 -2.79
C SER A 49 12.97 -16.53 -3.61
N TYR A 50 11.68 -16.81 -3.62
CA TYR A 50 11.07 -17.83 -4.46
C TYR A 50 11.24 -17.52 -5.95
N ILE A 51 10.91 -16.28 -6.36
CA ILE A 51 11.04 -15.83 -7.75
C ILE A 51 12.48 -16.00 -8.25
N ARG A 52 13.48 -15.52 -7.49
CA ARG A 52 14.89 -15.62 -7.86
C ARG A 52 15.40 -17.05 -7.95
N THR A 53 14.86 -17.94 -7.14
CA THR A 53 15.20 -19.37 -7.19
C THR A 53 14.58 -20.05 -8.42
N GLU A 54 13.33 -19.75 -8.72
CA GLU A 54 12.59 -20.40 -9.81
C GLU A 54 12.88 -19.83 -11.20
N LEU A 55 13.34 -18.57 -11.28
CA LEU A 55 13.68 -17.89 -12.52
C LEU A 55 15.18 -17.56 -12.54
N ALA A 56 16.02 -18.57 -12.35
CA ALA A 56 17.47 -18.41 -12.29
C ALA A 56 18.14 -18.15 -13.66
N PHE A 57 17.38 -18.07 -14.75
CA PHE A 57 17.86 -17.82 -16.10
C PHE A 57 18.03 -16.33 -16.45
N VAL A 58 17.78 -15.43 -15.50
CA VAL A 58 18.00 -13.98 -15.61
C VAL A 58 18.87 -13.50 -14.46
N ASP A 59 19.53 -12.37 -14.64
CA ASP A 59 20.28 -11.70 -13.58
C ASP A 59 19.45 -10.64 -12.90
N TYR A 60 19.27 -10.75 -11.60
CA TYR A 60 18.55 -9.76 -10.82
C TYR A 60 19.48 -8.64 -10.39
N VAL A 61 19.11 -7.41 -10.72
CA VAL A 61 19.83 -6.19 -10.31
C VAL A 61 19.05 -5.43 -9.24
N ARG A 62 19.76 -4.59 -8.49
CA ARG A 62 19.18 -3.85 -7.33
C ARG A 62 18.66 -2.48 -7.70
N ASP A 63 18.99 -1.99 -8.87
CA ASP A 63 18.60 -0.67 -9.32
C ASP A 63 18.05 -0.73 -10.74
N PRO A 64 16.91 -0.07 -11.03
CA PRO A 64 16.33 -0.06 -12.37
C PRO A 64 17.25 0.54 -13.44
N GLN A 65 18.21 1.40 -13.07
CA GLN A 65 19.15 1.99 -14.03
C GLN A 65 20.19 0.99 -14.55
N GLN A 66 20.36 -0.14 -13.84
CA GLN A 66 21.26 -1.23 -14.20
C GLN A 66 20.54 -2.34 -14.97
N ALA A 67 19.22 -2.25 -15.09
CA ALA A 67 18.40 -3.30 -15.68
C ALA A 67 18.21 -3.13 -17.19
N ASP A 68 18.07 -4.25 -17.89
CA ASP A 68 17.55 -4.34 -19.25
C ASP A 68 16.03 -4.36 -19.29
N VAL A 69 15.42 -4.92 -18.24
CA VAL A 69 13.97 -5.02 -18.08
C VAL A 69 13.58 -4.64 -16.65
N HIS A 70 12.69 -3.66 -16.52
CA HIS A 70 12.03 -3.35 -15.26
C HIS A 70 10.71 -4.09 -15.20
N VAL A 71 10.59 -5.02 -14.28
CA VAL A 71 9.34 -5.74 -14.01
C VAL A 71 8.64 -5.06 -12.85
N PHE A 72 7.56 -4.35 -13.14
CA PHE A 72 6.76 -3.62 -12.17
C PHE A 72 5.45 -4.35 -11.89
N ILE A 73 5.26 -4.83 -10.65
CA ILE A 73 4.09 -5.61 -10.24
C ILE A 73 3.24 -4.81 -9.28
N THR A 74 2.00 -4.53 -9.68
CA THR A 74 1.00 -3.90 -8.81
C THR A 74 -0.13 -4.87 -8.50
N SER A 75 -0.81 -4.68 -7.38
CA SER A 75 -1.99 -5.46 -7.04
C SER A 75 -3.15 -4.59 -6.62
N SER A 76 -4.35 -5.00 -7.03
CA SER A 76 -5.62 -4.38 -6.66
C SER A 76 -6.66 -5.45 -6.31
N PHE A 77 -7.70 -5.07 -5.59
CA PHE A 77 -8.82 -5.97 -5.36
C PHE A 77 -9.72 -6.00 -6.59
N THR A 78 -10.07 -7.22 -7.02
CA THR A 78 -10.99 -7.40 -8.14
C THR A 78 -12.44 -7.21 -7.72
N VAL A 79 -13.31 -7.19 -8.73
CA VAL A 79 -14.75 -7.19 -8.62
C VAL A 79 -15.30 -8.33 -7.77
N LEU A 80 -14.68 -9.51 -7.83
CA LEU A 80 -15.08 -10.74 -7.11
C LEU A 80 -14.33 -10.92 -5.77
N SER A 81 -13.87 -9.82 -5.14
CA SER A 81 -13.06 -9.84 -3.92
C SER A 81 -11.75 -10.62 -4.02
N GLY A 82 -11.40 -11.11 -5.21
CA GLY A 82 -10.09 -11.66 -5.49
C GLY A 82 -9.02 -10.56 -5.58
N ARG A 83 -7.82 -10.95 -5.86
CA ARG A 83 -6.70 -10.05 -6.09
C ARG A 83 -6.27 -10.09 -7.54
N GLN A 84 -6.27 -8.94 -8.19
CA GLN A 84 -5.72 -8.77 -9.52
C GLN A 84 -4.28 -8.31 -9.39
N TYR A 85 -3.39 -8.98 -10.08
CA TYR A 85 -2.00 -8.59 -10.26
C TYR A 85 -1.81 -8.08 -11.68
N GLU A 86 -1.22 -6.91 -11.79
CA GLU A 86 -0.77 -6.32 -13.05
C GLU A 86 0.75 -6.37 -13.08
N LEU A 87 1.30 -7.07 -14.06
CA LEU A 87 2.73 -7.20 -14.29
C LEU A 87 3.09 -6.42 -15.55
N SER A 88 3.88 -5.37 -15.39
CA SER A 88 4.38 -4.56 -16.51
C SER A 88 5.86 -4.85 -16.71
N PHE A 89 6.22 -5.29 -17.91
CA PHE A 89 7.57 -5.55 -18.33
C PHE A 89 8.02 -4.40 -19.21
N ILE A 90 8.91 -3.57 -18.73
CA ILE A 90 9.34 -2.32 -19.39
C ILE A 90 10.78 -2.48 -19.78
N GLY A 91 11.04 -2.54 -21.08
CA GLY A 91 12.39 -2.57 -21.64
C GLY A 91 13.15 -1.26 -21.38
N LEU A 92 14.40 -1.38 -20.94
CA LEU A 92 15.29 -0.27 -20.64
C LEU A 92 16.54 -0.32 -21.54
N GLY A 93 17.31 0.76 -21.57
CA GLY A 93 18.55 0.83 -22.35
C GLY A 93 18.35 0.49 -23.83
N SER A 94 19.01 -0.57 -24.30
CA SER A 94 18.90 -1.07 -25.68
C SER A 94 17.52 -1.65 -26.02
N ARG A 95 16.72 -2.01 -25.00
CA ARG A 95 15.37 -2.55 -25.13
C ARG A 95 14.27 -1.51 -24.90
N ALA A 96 14.64 -0.24 -24.80
CA ALA A 96 13.69 0.86 -24.60
C ALA A 96 12.61 0.89 -25.71
N GLY A 97 11.36 1.10 -25.29
CA GLY A 97 10.19 1.09 -26.20
C GLY A 97 9.49 -0.26 -26.32
N SER A 98 10.08 -1.34 -25.77
CA SER A 98 9.38 -2.63 -25.61
C SER A 98 8.61 -2.63 -24.29
N GLU A 99 7.32 -2.82 -24.34
CA GLU A 99 6.46 -2.92 -23.15
C GLU A 99 5.48 -4.07 -23.32
N LEU A 100 5.35 -4.90 -22.29
CA LEU A 100 4.36 -5.96 -22.21
C LEU A 100 3.63 -5.86 -20.86
N ASN A 101 2.31 -5.97 -20.91
CA ASN A 101 1.48 -5.96 -19.70
C ASN A 101 0.72 -7.28 -19.62
N LEU A 102 0.80 -7.93 -18.48
CA LEU A 102 0.05 -9.15 -18.16
C LEU A 102 -0.82 -8.92 -16.94
N THR A 103 -2.02 -9.47 -16.96
CA THR A 103 -2.93 -9.44 -15.81
C THR A 103 -3.18 -10.86 -15.34
N ARG A 104 -3.18 -11.07 -14.02
CA ARG A 104 -3.57 -12.32 -13.37
C ARG A 104 -4.56 -12.02 -12.26
N VAL A 105 -5.60 -12.83 -12.18
CA VAL A 105 -6.64 -12.73 -11.16
C VAL A 105 -6.59 -13.98 -10.32
N LEU A 106 -6.56 -13.81 -9.01
CA LEU A 106 -6.60 -14.86 -8.01
C LEU A 106 -7.84 -14.69 -7.14
N SER A 107 -8.40 -15.79 -6.67
CA SER A 107 -9.49 -15.77 -5.70
C SER A 107 -9.04 -15.19 -4.36
N GLN A 108 -9.98 -14.76 -3.53
CA GLN A 108 -9.67 -14.17 -2.22
C GLN A 108 -9.01 -15.17 -1.26
N ASP A 109 -9.38 -16.44 -1.39
CA ASP A 109 -8.89 -17.56 -0.59
C ASP A 109 -7.63 -18.22 -1.16
N ALA A 110 -7.08 -17.68 -2.25
CA ALA A 110 -5.83 -18.18 -2.82
C ALA A 110 -4.72 -18.18 -1.77
N SER A 111 -4.10 -19.33 -1.60
CA SER A 111 -2.96 -19.51 -0.72
C SER A 111 -1.73 -18.71 -1.19
N ASN A 112 -0.77 -18.50 -0.30
CA ASN A 112 0.49 -17.89 -0.68
C ASN A 112 1.22 -18.73 -1.74
N GLU A 113 1.09 -20.05 -1.70
CA GLU A 113 1.66 -20.96 -2.70
C GLU A 113 1.06 -20.73 -4.09
N GLU A 114 -0.27 -20.69 -4.19
CA GLU A 114 -0.97 -20.40 -5.44
C GLU A 114 -0.63 -19.02 -5.98
N THR A 115 -0.56 -18.03 -5.09
CA THR A 115 -0.21 -16.66 -5.46
C THR A 115 1.19 -16.59 -6.07
N ARG A 116 2.21 -17.16 -5.42
CA ARG A 116 3.58 -17.11 -5.93
C ARG A 116 3.74 -17.94 -7.20
N ALA A 117 3.05 -19.07 -7.33
CA ALA A 117 3.08 -19.90 -8.54
C ALA A 117 2.51 -19.16 -9.76
N VAL A 118 1.35 -18.48 -9.61
CA VAL A 118 0.72 -17.71 -10.69
C VAL A 118 1.56 -16.49 -11.09
N ILE A 119 2.15 -15.79 -10.12
CA ILE A 119 3.05 -14.67 -10.40
C ILE A 119 4.29 -15.18 -11.16
N ASN A 120 4.88 -16.29 -10.72
CA ASN A 120 6.06 -16.87 -11.34
C ASN A 120 5.80 -17.33 -12.78
N GLU A 121 4.64 -17.95 -13.04
CA GLU A 121 4.23 -18.31 -14.40
C GLU A 121 4.06 -17.06 -15.30
N ALA A 122 3.43 -16.00 -14.76
CA ALA A 122 3.29 -14.75 -15.49
C ALA A 122 4.64 -14.09 -15.78
N LEU A 123 5.58 -14.16 -14.84
CA LEU A 123 6.95 -13.66 -15.03
C LEU A 123 7.70 -14.42 -16.13
N ARG A 124 7.62 -15.75 -16.15
CA ARG A 124 8.19 -16.58 -17.23
C ARG A 124 7.65 -16.17 -18.60
N LEU A 125 6.34 -16.02 -18.69
CA LEU A 125 5.69 -15.62 -19.94
C LEU A 125 6.07 -14.20 -20.36
N GLY A 126 6.09 -13.26 -19.42
CA GLY A 126 6.37 -11.85 -19.69
C GLY A 126 7.82 -11.56 -20.01
N LEU A 127 8.76 -12.35 -19.48
CA LEU A 127 10.19 -12.23 -19.79
C LEU A 127 10.58 -12.91 -21.12
N ALA A 128 9.80 -13.87 -21.60
CA ALA A 128 10.12 -14.63 -22.83
C ALA A 128 10.45 -13.73 -24.05
N PRO A 129 9.75 -12.64 -24.37
CA PRO A 129 10.08 -11.77 -25.50
C PRO A 129 11.46 -11.11 -25.36
N PHE A 130 11.91 -10.86 -24.14
CA PHE A 130 13.19 -10.21 -23.85
C PHE A 130 14.37 -11.20 -23.93
N LEU A 131 14.10 -12.50 -23.77
CA LEU A 131 15.09 -13.58 -23.92
C LEU A 131 15.40 -13.89 -25.37
N GLY A 132 14.47 -13.65 -26.29
CA GLY A 132 14.63 -13.95 -27.72
C GLY A 132 15.76 -13.18 -28.42
N TYR A 133 16.41 -12.24 -27.76
CA TYR A 133 17.59 -11.51 -28.25
C TYR A 133 18.93 -12.10 -27.74
N LEU A 134 18.88 -13.18 -26.98
CA LEU A 134 20.07 -13.84 -26.45
C LEU A 134 20.50 -14.95 -27.38
N ASP A 135 21.82 -15.24 -27.39
CA ASP A 135 22.38 -16.42 -28.07
C ASP A 135 21.81 -17.73 -27.53
N ALA A 136 21.34 -17.73 -26.25
CA ALA A 136 20.70 -18.87 -25.61
C ALA A 136 19.15 -18.95 -25.89
N ALA A 137 18.61 -18.18 -26.82
CA ALA A 137 17.18 -18.20 -27.15
C ALA A 137 16.67 -19.60 -27.55
N ASP A 138 17.53 -20.41 -28.17
CA ASP A 138 17.20 -21.78 -28.59
C ASP A 138 16.97 -22.76 -27.42
N GLU A 139 17.38 -22.40 -26.19
CA GLU A 139 17.16 -23.18 -24.98
C GLU A 139 15.74 -23.00 -24.42
N PHE A 140 14.99 -22.01 -24.90
CA PHE A 140 13.64 -21.72 -24.45
C PHE A 140 12.61 -22.23 -25.44
N SER A 141 11.60 -22.97 -24.94
CA SER A 141 10.45 -23.39 -25.72
C SER A 141 9.14 -22.91 -25.06
N LEU A 142 8.28 -22.28 -25.87
CA LEU A 142 6.89 -21.97 -25.49
C LEU A 142 5.98 -23.07 -26.05
N VAL A 143 5.36 -23.83 -25.15
CA VAL A 143 4.41 -24.89 -25.54
C VAL A 143 2.98 -24.39 -25.34
N TYR A 144 2.24 -24.22 -26.43
CA TYR A 144 0.82 -23.97 -26.37
C TYR A 144 0.06 -25.27 -26.08
N ARG A 145 -0.68 -25.32 -24.97
CA ARG A 145 -1.59 -26.42 -24.65
C ARG A 145 -3.01 -26.05 -25.08
N GLU A 146 -3.49 -26.71 -26.14
CA GLU A 146 -4.85 -26.58 -26.62
C GLU A 146 -5.82 -27.15 -25.58
N GLY A 147 -6.91 -26.44 -25.23
CA GLY A 147 -7.94 -26.92 -24.29
C GLY A 147 -7.88 -26.35 -22.86
N ALA A 148 -6.94 -25.44 -22.56
CA ALA A 148 -6.83 -24.83 -21.23
C ALA A 148 -7.67 -23.54 -21.04
N ARG A 149 -8.50 -23.16 -22.01
CA ARG A 149 -9.44 -22.05 -21.87
C ARG A 149 -10.87 -22.57 -21.69
N PRO A 150 -11.43 -22.45 -20.48
CA PRO A 150 -12.88 -22.27 -20.39
C PRO A 150 -13.16 -20.92 -21.07
N GLU A 151 -14.14 -20.86 -21.95
CA GLU A 151 -14.58 -19.58 -22.50
C GLU A 151 -14.95 -18.64 -21.36
N ALA A 152 -14.49 -17.37 -21.42
CA ALA A 152 -14.74 -16.39 -20.35
C ALA A 152 -16.24 -16.25 -20.03
N ASP A 153 -17.10 -16.43 -21.04
CA ASP A 153 -18.55 -16.45 -20.89
C ASP A 153 -19.08 -17.69 -20.13
N GLU A 154 -18.40 -18.83 -20.19
CA GLU A 154 -18.77 -20.05 -19.46
C GLU A 154 -18.43 -19.95 -17.98
N ILE A 155 -17.32 -19.27 -17.62
CA ILE A 155 -16.95 -18.98 -16.23
C ILE A 155 -17.90 -17.95 -15.62
N LEU A 156 -18.24 -16.88 -16.34
CA LEU A 156 -19.19 -15.86 -15.89
C LEU A 156 -20.62 -16.37 -15.81
N GLY A 157 -21.02 -17.30 -16.71
CA GLY A 157 -22.34 -17.94 -16.69
C GLY A 157 -22.54 -18.95 -15.56
N SER A 158 -21.46 -19.42 -14.93
CA SER A 158 -21.50 -20.42 -13.85
C SER A 158 -21.44 -19.81 -12.44
N ASP A 159 -21.28 -18.48 -12.30
CA ASP A 159 -21.25 -17.85 -10.98
C ASP A 159 -22.66 -17.75 -10.34
N PRO A 160 -23.03 -18.69 -9.42
CA PRO A 160 -24.33 -18.67 -8.77
C PRO A 160 -24.51 -17.49 -7.83
N TRP A 161 -23.44 -16.84 -7.41
CA TRP A 161 -23.42 -15.71 -6.48
C TRP A 161 -23.53 -14.35 -7.19
N ARG A 162 -23.44 -14.32 -8.51
CA ARG A 162 -23.57 -13.10 -9.33
C ARG A 162 -22.74 -11.94 -8.79
N HIS A 163 -21.43 -12.17 -8.63
CA HIS A 163 -20.45 -11.21 -8.14
C HIS A 163 -20.59 -10.77 -6.66
N TRP A 164 -21.38 -11.52 -5.86
CA TRP A 164 -21.39 -11.34 -4.41
C TRP A 164 -20.32 -12.17 -3.75
N VAL A 165 -19.61 -11.55 -2.81
CA VAL A 165 -18.65 -12.22 -1.93
C VAL A 165 -19.03 -11.94 -0.49
N PHE A 166 -19.07 -13.00 0.30
CA PHE A 166 -19.39 -12.96 1.71
C PHE A 166 -18.19 -13.41 2.52
N ASN A 167 -17.87 -12.69 3.58
CA ASN A 167 -16.83 -13.07 4.51
C ASN A 167 -17.32 -12.85 5.94
N LEU A 168 -17.22 -13.91 6.74
CA LEU A 168 -17.43 -13.86 8.17
C LEU A 168 -16.06 -13.98 8.84
N TYR A 169 -15.65 -12.96 9.58
CA TYR A 169 -14.42 -13.00 10.33
C TYR A 169 -14.70 -12.80 11.81
N GLY A 170 -13.95 -13.49 12.64
CA GLY A 170 -14.13 -13.40 14.06
C GLY A 170 -13.06 -14.15 14.83
N GLY A 171 -12.90 -13.78 16.11
CA GLY A 171 -11.90 -14.40 16.94
C GLY A 171 -10.49 -13.89 16.65
N ASP A 172 -10.34 -12.68 16.14
CA ASP A 172 -9.06 -11.98 16.16
C ASP A 172 -8.80 -11.60 17.63
N PHE A 173 -8.51 -12.65 18.43
CA PHE A 173 -8.28 -12.53 19.85
C PHE A 173 -6.82 -12.28 20.11
N GLU A 174 -6.52 -11.14 20.71
CA GLU A 174 -5.21 -10.83 21.24
C GLU A 174 -5.30 -10.78 22.76
N LEU A 175 -4.50 -11.57 23.43
CA LEU A 175 -4.41 -11.61 24.90
C LEU A 175 -2.96 -11.45 25.34
N ASP A 176 -2.62 -10.25 25.78
CA ASP A 176 -1.35 -9.98 26.45
C ASP A 176 -1.55 -10.01 27.95
N ARG A 177 -0.75 -10.82 28.65
CA ARG A 177 -0.80 -10.92 30.09
C ARG A 177 0.57 -10.80 30.73
N GLU A 178 0.71 -9.79 31.54
CA GLU A 178 1.84 -9.57 32.42
C GLU A 178 1.42 -9.79 33.88
N SER A 179 2.34 -9.73 34.83
CA SER A 179 2.07 -9.91 36.26
C SER A 179 1.02 -8.92 36.82
N ASN A 180 1.03 -7.70 36.29
CA ASN A 180 0.19 -6.58 36.75
C ASN A 180 -0.69 -5.95 35.64
N ARG A 181 -0.62 -6.45 34.40
CA ARG A 181 -1.37 -5.92 33.25
C ARG A 181 -2.00 -7.05 32.45
N THR A 182 -3.22 -6.82 32.02
CA THR A 182 -3.90 -7.68 31.03
C THR A 182 -4.49 -6.79 29.97
N VAL A 183 -4.21 -7.11 28.71
CA VAL A 183 -4.86 -6.53 27.52
C VAL A 183 -5.59 -7.64 26.80
N PHE A 184 -6.83 -7.39 26.43
CA PHE A 184 -7.63 -8.31 25.64
C PHE A 184 -8.36 -7.54 24.56
N ASP A 185 -8.15 -7.92 23.31
CA ASP A 185 -8.79 -7.36 22.14
C ASP A 185 -9.56 -8.45 21.41
N SER A 186 -10.73 -8.11 20.90
CA SER A 186 -11.57 -9.03 20.15
C SER A 186 -12.28 -8.30 19.02
N ARG A 187 -12.21 -8.84 17.81
CA ARG A 187 -12.81 -8.27 16.61
C ARG A 187 -13.65 -9.29 15.86
N TRP A 188 -14.86 -8.88 15.53
CA TRP A 188 -15.83 -9.69 14.80
C TRP A 188 -16.48 -8.86 13.71
N GLY A 189 -16.81 -9.48 12.63
CA GLY A 189 -17.53 -8.82 11.57
C GLY A 189 -17.95 -9.77 10.46
N PHE A 190 -18.78 -9.21 9.62
CA PHE A 190 -19.25 -9.83 8.41
C PHE A 190 -19.18 -8.78 7.31
N TYR A 191 -18.85 -9.16 6.10
CA TYR A 191 -19.10 -8.30 4.98
C TYR A 191 -19.71 -9.07 3.80
N ALA A 192 -20.58 -8.36 3.09
CA ALA A 192 -21.08 -8.71 1.79
C ALA A 192 -20.65 -7.60 0.82
N ASP A 193 -19.80 -7.94 -0.11
CA ASP A 193 -19.34 -7.06 -1.17
C ASP A 193 -19.88 -7.57 -2.52
N HIS A 194 -20.48 -6.66 -3.30
CA HIS A 194 -20.79 -6.88 -4.70
C HIS A 194 -20.03 -5.89 -5.54
N ARG A 195 -19.39 -6.37 -6.60
CA ARG A 195 -18.68 -5.52 -7.54
C ARG A 195 -18.89 -6.03 -8.95
N SER A 196 -19.38 -5.16 -9.80
CA SER A 196 -19.48 -5.38 -11.25
C SER A 196 -18.92 -4.13 -11.97
N GLU A 197 -18.96 -4.10 -13.27
CA GLU A 197 -18.57 -2.91 -14.04
C GLU A 197 -19.40 -1.69 -13.67
N ASP A 198 -20.72 -1.90 -13.40
CA ASP A 198 -21.67 -0.82 -13.12
C ASP A 198 -21.86 -0.55 -11.63
N TRP A 199 -21.69 -1.56 -10.76
CA TRP A 199 -22.08 -1.47 -9.36
C TRP A 199 -20.98 -1.87 -8.41
N LYS A 200 -20.85 -1.09 -7.32
CA LYS A 200 -20.04 -1.43 -6.14
C LYS A 200 -20.91 -1.26 -4.90
N ILE A 201 -21.21 -2.39 -4.24
CA ILE A 201 -22.07 -2.42 -3.05
C ILE A 201 -21.27 -3.04 -1.91
N ARG A 202 -21.38 -2.45 -0.73
CA ARG A 202 -20.80 -2.98 0.51
C ARG A 202 -21.83 -2.95 1.63
N PHE A 203 -21.83 -4.01 2.42
CA PHE A 203 -22.51 -4.09 3.69
C PHE A 203 -21.57 -4.76 4.69
N ARG A 204 -21.11 -4.02 5.71
CA ARG A 204 -20.05 -4.45 6.62
C ARG A 204 -20.39 -4.10 8.08
N PRO A 205 -21.20 -4.90 8.78
CA PRO A 205 -21.34 -4.80 10.24
C PRO A 205 -20.07 -5.31 10.94
N TYR A 206 -19.68 -4.64 12.02
CA TYR A 206 -18.51 -4.98 12.82
C TYR A 206 -18.76 -4.79 14.30
N PHE A 207 -18.02 -5.54 15.13
CA PHE A 207 -17.99 -5.43 16.58
C PHE A 207 -16.56 -5.60 17.10
N ASN A 208 -16.08 -4.60 17.85
CA ASN A 208 -14.78 -4.60 18.47
C ASN A 208 -14.92 -4.37 19.99
N TYR A 209 -14.16 -5.11 20.77
CA TYR A 209 -14.11 -4.98 22.19
C TYR A 209 -12.66 -4.97 22.66
N ASP A 210 -12.24 -3.89 23.29
CA ASP A 210 -10.90 -3.70 23.83
C ASP A 210 -10.99 -3.62 25.36
N LEU A 211 -10.17 -4.38 26.08
CA LEU A 211 -10.09 -4.39 27.54
C LEU A 211 -8.64 -4.22 27.99
N VAL A 212 -8.40 -3.24 28.83
CA VAL A 212 -7.14 -3.08 29.57
C VAL A 212 -7.43 -3.13 31.06
N ARG A 213 -6.74 -4.02 31.76
CA ARG A 213 -6.77 -4.11 33.22
C ARG A 213 -5.36 -3.95 33.78
N ILE A 214 -5.19 -3.04 34.71
CA ILE A 214 -3.92 -2.79 35.39
C ILE A 214 -4.13 -2.99 36.90
N GLN A 215 -3.36 -3.90 37.50
CA GLN A 215 -3.32 -4.10 38.96
C GLN A 215 -2.27 -3.16 39.56
N ARG A 216 -2.64 -2.46 40.62
CA ARG A 216 -1.76 -1.48 41.26
C ARG A 216 -1.61 -1.84 42.75
N GLU A 217 -0.37 -1.97 43.24
CA GLU A 217 -0.12 -2.18 44.69
C GLU A 217 -0.56 -0.95 45.49
N GLY A 218 -1.37 -1.18 46.52
CA GLY A 218 -1.83 -0.12 47.41
C GLY A 218 -2.78 0.92 46.82
N ARG A 219 -3.29 0.68 45.61
CA ARG A 219 -4.25 1.56 44.92
C ARG A 219 -5.36 0.74 44.26
N PRO A 220 -6.52 1.32 43.97
CA PRO A 220 -7.56 0.65 43.17
C PRO A 220 -7.04 0.21 41.81
N ASN A 221 -7.44 -0.98 41.38
CA ASN A 221 -7.15 -1.46 40.02
C ASN A 221 -7.82 -0.58 38.98
N VAL A 222 -7.12 -0.36 37.86
CA VAL A 222 -7.69 0.32 36.70
C VAL A 222 -8.24 -0.71 35.73
N ARG A 223 -9.46 -0.50 35.29
CA ARG A 223 -10.10 -1.27 34.24
C ARG A 223 -10.64 -0.31 33.20
N ARG A 224 -10.19 -0.47 31.97
CA ARG A 224 -10.72 0.21 30.80
C ARG A 224 -11.35 -0.83 29.88
N SER A 225 -12.56 -0.57 29.40
CA SER A 225 -13.14 -1.32 28.29
C SER A 225 -13.69 -0.32 27.28
N ILE A 226 -13.42 -0.57 26.01
CA ILE A 226 -13.97 0.21 24.89
C ILE A 226 -14.76 -0.76 24.03
N THR A 227 -16.01 -0.39 23.77
CA THR A 227 -16.89 -1.12 22.86
C THR A 227 -17.18 -0.27 21.65
N ARG A 228 -16.92 -0.84 20.47
CA ARG A 228 -17.21 -0.20 19.19
C ARG A 228 -17.94 -1.19 18.32
N HIS A 229 -19.12 -0.82 17.87
CA HIS A 229 -19.83 -1.61 16.87
C HIS A 229 -20.51 -0.69 15.88
N GLY A 230 -20.70 -1.19 14.70
CA GLY A 230 -21.26 -0.36 13.65
C GLY A 230 -21.56 -1.12 12.37
N LEU A 231 -21.95 -0.34 11.40
CA LEU A 231 -22.20 -0.74 10.03
C LEU A 231 -21.55 0.28 9.12
N ASP A 232 -20.72 -0.18 8.19
CA ASP A 232 -20.20 0.59 7.06
C ASP A 232 -20.87 0.05 5.81
N SER A 233 -21.64 0.87 5.12
CA SER A 233 -22.37 0.44 3.93
C SER A 233 -22.46 1.51 2.87
N TYR A 234 -22.35 1.09 1.62
CA TYR A 234 -22.57 1.95 0.47
C TYR A 234 -23.10 1.19 -0.74
N VAL A 235 -23.76 1.95 -1.60
CA VAL A 235 -24.17 1.54 -2.93
C VAL A 235 -23.67 2.60 -3.91
N ILE A 236 -22.79 2.23 -4.82
CA ILE A 236 -22.19 3.12 -5.84
C ILE A 236 -22.53 2.57 -7.21
N ARG A 237 -22.94 3.46 -8.11
CA ARG A 237 -23.20 3.15 -9.51
C ARG A 237 -22.27 3.94 -10.42
N SER A 238 -21.60 3.25 -11.33
CA SER A 238 -20.82 3.86 -12.39
C SER A 238 -21.75 4.44 -13.46
N LEU A 239 -21.49 5.68 -13.88
CA LEU A 239 -22.25 6.37 -14.94
C LEU A 239 -21.41 6.55 -16.20
N GLY A 240 -20.26 5.88 -16.28
CA GLY A 240 -19.33 5.95 -17.40
C GLY A 240 -17.89 6.03 -16.91
N PRO A 241 -16.92 6.34 -17.81
CA PRO A 241 -15.50 6.26 -17.48
C PRO A 241 -15.01 7.30 -16.45
N HIS A 242 -15.80 8.35 -16.18
CA HIS A 242 -15.38 9.47 -15.32
C HIS A 242 -16.33 9.77 -14.18
N TRP A 243 -17.57 9.29 -14.20
CA TRP A 243 -18.57 9.66 -13.22
C TRP A 243 -19.13 8.46 -12.48
N SER A 244 -19.33 8.62 -11.18
CA SER A 244 -20.13 7.71 -10.39
C SER A 244 -21.02 8.47 -9.40
N VAL A 245 -22.10 7.83 -8.96
CA VAL A 245 -22.99 8.31 -7.90
C VAL A 245 -23.06 7.24 -6.82
N GLY A 246 -23.14 7.69 -5.58
CA GLY A 246 -23.18 6.79 -4.44
C GLY A 246 -24.18 7.22 -3.38
N PHE A 247 -24.58 6.25 -2.57
CA PHE A 247 -25.30 6.47 -1.33
C PHE A 247 -24.58 5.73 -0.22
N PHE A 248 -24.21 6.45 0.84
CA PHE A 248 -23.48 5.94 1.99
C PHE A 248 -24.42 5.95 3.20
N ALA A 249 -24.45 4.83 3.92
CA ALA A 249 -25.26 4.67 5.12
C ALA A 249 -24.42 3.99 6.20
N ASP A 250 -24.00 4.75 7.19
CA ASP A 250 -23.12 4.31 8.24
C ASP A 250 -23.79 4.42 9.59
N TYR A 251 -23.47 3.47 10.47
CA TYR A 251 -23.92 3.48 11.85
C TYR A 251 -22.73 3.15 12.76
N VAL A 252 -22.59 3.89 13.86
CA VAL A 252 -21.51 3.69 14.83
C VAL A 252 -22.05 3.89 16.25
N THR A 253 -21.61 3.00 17.15
CA THR A 253 -21.64 3.19 18.60
C THR A 253 -20.21 3.15 19.11
N ARG A 254 -19.81 4.16 19.90
CA ARG A 254 -18.47 4.29 20.46
C ARG A 254 -18.51 4.98 21.81
N ASP A 255 -18.24 4.24 22.87
CA ASP A 255 -18.20 4.78 24.23
C ASP A 255 -17.02 5.73 24.47
N ASP A 256 -15.88 5.48 23.85
CA ASP A 256 -14.68 6.32 23.91
C ASP A 256 -14.87 7.72 23.27
N ARG A 257 -15.85 7.86 22.39
CA ARG A 257 -16.20 9.14 21.72
C ARG A 257 -17.56 9.69 22.13
N ASN A 258 -18.13 9.21 23.22
CA ASN A 258 -19.44 9.65 23.71
C ASN A 258 -20.59 9.44 22.70
N LEU A 259 -20.45 8.53 21.75
CA LEU A 259 -21.44 8.24 20.70
C LEU A 259 -22.27 7.01 21.06
N ARG A 260 -23.50 7.19 21.56
CA ARG A 260 -24.43 6.09 21.80
C ARG A 260 -25.01 5.57 20.50
N HIS A 261 -25.48 6.49 19.64
CA HIS A 261 -25.96 6.20 18.31
C HIS A 261 -25.51 7.32 17.37
N TRP A 262 -24.76 6.98 16.37
CA TRP A 262 -24.42 7.88 15.28
C TRP A 262 -24.84 7.21 13.97
N LEU A 263 -25.75 7.86 13.26
CA LEU A 263 -26.24 7.41 11.97
C LEU A 263 -25.93 8.47 10.93
N SER A 264 -25.35 8.07 9.81
CA SER A 264 -25.00 8.94 8.68
C SER A 264 -25.68 8.44 7.42
N LEU A 265 -26.37 9.32 6.71
CA LEU A 265 -27.03 9.05 5.44
C LEU A 265 -26.58 10.12 4.43
N ILE A 266 -25.71 9.77 3.52
CA ILE A 266 -25.02 10.75 2.67
C ILE A 266 -24.97 10.27 1.22
N PRO A 267 -25.80 10.80 0.31
CA PRO A 267 -25.58 10.70 -1.13
C PRO A 267 -24.34 11.47 -1.56
N GLY A 268 -23.72 11.02 -2.65
CA GLY A 268 -22.53 11.65 -3.19
C GLY A 268 -22.37 11.44 -4.69
N VAL A 269 -21.53 12.25 -5.27
CA VAL A 269 -21.09 12.17 -6.66
C VAL A 269 -19.57 12.21 -6.72
N GLU A 270 -19.00 11.37 -7.57
CA GLU A 270 -17.56 11.33 -7.83
C GLU A 270 -17.29 11.67 -9.29
N TYR A 271 -16.26 12.47 -9.48
CA TYR A 271 -15.64 12.72 -10.79
C TYR A 271 -14.19 12.27 -10.78
N SER A 272 -13.86 11.35 -11.68
CA SER A 272 -12.48 10.95 -11.94
C SER A 272 -11.95 11.70 -13.15
N VAL A 273 -10.89 12.47 -12.97
CA VAL A 273 -10.24 13.26 -14.03
C VAL A 273 -9.66 12.32 -15.10
N LEU A 274 -9.15 11.17 -14.67
CA LEU A 274 -8.67 10.11 -15.54
C LEU A 274 -9.72 8.99 -15.61
N PRO A 275 -9.85 8.29 -16.74
CA PRO A 275 -10.76 7.14 -16.82
C PRO A 275 -10.46 6.07 -15.78
N TYR A 276 -11.50 5.36 -15.30
CA TYR A 276 -11.34 4.33 -14.26
C TYR A 276 -10.49 3.12 -14.68
N ASP A 277 -10.34 2.86 -15.97
CA ASP A 277 -9.50 1.77 -16.51
C ASP A 277 -8.01 1.93 -16.18
N VAL A 278 -7.53 3.17 -15.99
CA VAL A 278 -6.14 3.44 -15.58
C VAL A 278 -5.98 3.66 -14.08
N ALA A 279 -7.04 3.52 -13.28
CA ALA A 279 -7.05 3.85 -11.86
C ALA A 279 -6.16 2.95 -10.99
N THR A 280 -5.71 1.78 -11.49
CA THR A 280 -4.72 0.93 -10.81
C THR A 280 -3.35 1.58 -10.73
N ARG A 281 -3.01 2.44 -11.71
CA ARG A 281 -1.70 3.09 -11.83
C ARG A 281 -1.74 4.59 -11.58
N ARG A 282 -2.86 5.24 -11.86
CA ARG A 282 -3.05 6.68 -11.65
C ARG A 282 -4.52 7.01 -11.54
N ALA A 283 -4.86 7.78 -10.54
CA ALA A 283 -6.21 8.29 -10.34
C ALA A 283 -6.14 9.72 -9.81
N ILE A 284 -7.07 10.55 -10.26
CA ILE A 284 -7.32 11.87 -9.70
C ILE A 284 -8.83 11.94 -9.54
N THR A 285 -9.32 11.87 -8.30
CA THR A 285 -10.75 11.80 -7.99
C THR A 285 -11.17 12.98 -7.15
N ILE A 286 -12.35 13.48 -7.43
CA ILE A 286 -13.03 14.52 -6.65
C ILE A 286 -14.39 13.97 -6.27
N VAL A 287 -14.66 13.89 -4.96
CA VAL A 287 -15.91 13.37 -4.42
C VAL A 287 -16.61 14.48 -3.65
N TYR A 288 -17.84 14.77 -3.98
CA TYR A 288 -18.68 15.65 -3.19
C TYR A 288 -19.86 14.85 -2.62
N ARG A 289 -20.05 14.99 -1.31
CA ARG A 289 -21.12 14.33 -0.57
C ARG A 289 -21.88 15.35 0.25
N MET A 290 -23.22 15.21 0.34
CA MET A 290 -24.04 16.07 1.17
C MET A 290 -25.18 15.25 1.76
N GLY A 291 -25.36 15.31 3.06
CA GLY A 291 -26.36 14.49 3.74
C GLY A 291 -26.63 14.93 5.17
N ILE A 292 -27.06 13.97 5.97
CA ILE A 292 -27.47 14.24 7.35
C ILE A 292 -26.94 13.17 8.30
N ASN A 293 -26.45 13.62 9.45
CA ASN A 293 -26.09 12.77 10.56
C ASN A 293 -27.13 12.94 11.69
N TYR A 294 -27.51 11.83 12.31
CA TYR A 294 -28.20 11.82 13.59
C TYR A 294 -27.22 11.33 14.66
N THR A 295 -27.12 12.07 15.76
CA THR A 295 -26.25 11.69 16.88
C THR A 295 -27.03 11.71 18.18
N ASP A 296 -26.95 10.61 18.94
CA ASP A 296 -27.39 10.49 20.35
C ASP A 296 -26.14 10.20 21.19
N TYR A 297 -25.97 10.94 22.27
CA TYR A 297 -24.76 10.88 23.11
C TYR A 297 -25.00 10.06 24.38
N PHE A 298 -23.95 9.38 24.88
CA PHE A 298 -24.00 8.73 26.20
C PHE A 298 -24.15 9.75 27.32
N GLU A 299 -23.36 10.82 27.24
CA GLU A 299 -23.36 11.92 28.18
C GLU A 299 -23.67 13.23 27.48
N ARG A 300 -24.17 14.22 28.22
CA ARG A 300 -24.39 15.56 27.70
C ARG A 300 -23.08 16.17 27.21
N THR A 301 -23.10 16.77 26.03
CA THR A 301 -21.92 17.40 25.44
C THR A 301 -21.63 18.79 26.03
N ILE A 302 -20.40 19.30 25.80
CA ILE A 302 -20.01 20.68 26.15
C ILE A 302 -20.91 21.74 25.52
N PHE A 303 -21.61 21.40 24.42
CA PHE A 303 -22.61 22.24 23.76
C PHE A 303 -24.02 22.04 24.35
N ASN A 304 -24.12 21.37 25.49
CA ASN A 304 -25.40 21.10 26.18
C ASN A 304 -26.39 20.25 25.38
N LYS A 305 -25.89 19.37 24.51
CA LYS A 305 -26.66 18.46 23.68
C LYS A 305 -26.65 17.04 24.23
N THR A 306 -27.75 16.33 24.08
CA THR A 306 -27.87 14.89 24.33
C THR A 306 -28.16 14.12 23.05
N ARG A 307 -28.73 14.82 22.05
CA ARG A 307 -28.99 14.32 20.69
C ARG A 307 -29.16 15.48 19.74
N GLU A 308 -28.83 15.27 18.48
CA GLU A 308 -29.02 16.31 17.45
C GLU A 308 -29.01 15.73 16.02
N TRP A 309 -29.59 16.52 15.11
CA TRP A 309 -29.49 16.29 13.67
C TRP A 309 -28.52 17.29 13.08
N LEU A 310 -27.58 16.77 12.30
CA LEU A 310 -26.42 17.51 11.82
C LEU A 310 -26.33 17.37 10.30
N PRO A 311 -27.00 18.25 9.54
CA PRO A 311 -26.78 18.29 8.10
C PRO A 311 -25.33 18.72 7.82
N ARG A 312 -24.65 17.96 6.94
CA ARG A 312 -23.25 18.22 6.60
C ARG A 312 -22.97 17.99 5.12
N HIS A 313 -21.89 18.55 4.65
CA HIS A 313 -21.32 18.24 3.37
C HIS A 313 -19.84 17.94 3.49
N GLU A 314 -19.30 17.23 2.49
CA GLU A 314 -17.93 16.78 2.43
C GLU A 314 -17.41 16.93 1.00
N LEU A 315 -16.14 17.30 0.89
CA LEU A 315 -15.41 17.36 -0.36
C LEU A 315 -14.07 16.66 -0.16
N ASP A 316 -13.80 15.65 -0.99
CA ASP A 316 -12.52 14.95 -1.01
C ASP A 316 -11.92 15.09 -2.40
N ALA A 317 -10.63 15.34 -2.45
CA ALA A 317 -9.85 15.37 -3.69
C ALA A 317 -8.58 14.55 -3.47
N VAL A 318 -8.39 13.48 -4.23
CA VAL A 318 -7.28 12.54 -4.05
C VAL A 318 -6.53 12.35 -5.35
N VAL A 319 -5.22 12.35 -5.26
CA VAL A 319 -4.29 12.02 -6.34
C VAL A 319 -3.54 10.75 -5.95
N MET A 320 -3.58 9.75 -6.82
CA MET A 320 -2.80 8.52 -6.70
C MET A 320 -2.02 8.31 -7.99
N ILE A 321 -0.71 8.14 -7.86
CA ILE A 321 0.19 7.85 -8.98
C ILE A 321 1.12 6.73 -8.54
N ARG A 322 1.18 5.65 -9.34
CA ARG A 322 2.11 4.53 -9.18
C ARG A 322 2.91 4.37 -10.44
N ARG A 323 4.20 4.56 -10.35
CA ARG A 323 5.12 4.54 -11.48
C ARG A 323 6.44 3.85 -11.10
N PRO A 324 7.23 3.39 -12.08
CA PRO A 324 8.54 2.81 -11.82
C PRO A 324 9.50 3.70 -11.02
N TRP A 325 9.32 5.02 -11.05
CA TRP A 325 10.12 5.96 -10.27
C TRP A 325 9.58 6.19 -8.85
N GLY A 326 8.38 5.70 -8.53
CA GLY A 326 7.81 5.81 -7.19
C GLY A 326 6.29 5.93 -7.15
N ASP A 327 5.80 6.05 -5.92
CA ASP A 327 4.38 6.15 -5.58
C ASP A 327 4.09 7.51 -4.96
N ILE A 328 2.95 8.11 -5.33
CA ILE A 328 2.39 9.32 -4.73
C ILE A 328 0.94 9.02 -4.35
N TYR A 329 0.58 9.27 -3.10
CA TYR A 329 -0.78 9.28 -2.62
C TYR A 329 -1.00 10.53 -1.77
N SER A 330 -1.77 11.49 -2.27
CA SER A 330 -1.97 12.79 -1.63
C SER A 330 -3.41 13.23 -1.81
N GLY A 331 -3.93 13.99 -0.84
CA GLY A 331 -5.29 14.46 -0.91
C GLY A 331 -5.60 15.62 0.02
N LEU A 332 -6.78 16.15 -0.21
CA LEU A 332 -7.46 17.13 0.61
C LEU A 332 -8.85 16.57 0.93
N GLU A 333 -9.18 16.53 2.21
CA GLU A 333 -10.50 16.16 2.70
C GLU A 333 -11.08 17.32 3.51
N GLY A 334 -12.34 17.62 3.29
CA GLY A 334 -13.02 18.69 4.01
C GLY A 334 -14.47 18.32 4.32
N ALA A 335 -14.90 18.63 5.55
CA ALA A 335 -16.28 18.44 5.99
C ALA A 335 -16.75 19.66 6.80
N GLN A 336 -18.01 20.03 6.62
CA GLN A 336 -18.60 21.16 7.33
C GLN A 336 -20.06 20.88 7.67
N TYR A 337 -20.47 21.25 8.87
CA TYR A 337 -21.86 21.19 9.29
C TYR A 337 -22.64 22.43 8.83
N LEU A 338 -23.77 22.21 8.17
CA LEU A 338 -24.55 23.29 7.55
C LEU A 338 -25.40 24.11 8.53
N ASN A 339 -25.65 23.60 9.74
CA ASN A 339 -26.34 24.32 10.81
C ASN A 339 -25.42 25.26 11.59
N ASP A 340 -24.09 25.06 11.52
CA ASP A 340 -23.09 25.93 12.09
C ASP A 340 -21.78 25.80 11.28
N LEU A 341 -21.56 26.71 10.35
CA LEU A 341 -20.42 26.68 9.44
C LEU A 341 -19.05 26.84 10.15
N SER A 342 -19.04 27.23 11.43
CA SER A 342 -17.79 27.22 12.21
C SER A 342 -17.34 25.81 12.60
N LYS A 343 -18.26 24.84 12.53
CA LYS A 343 -18.02 23.43 12.82
C LYS A 343 -17.57 22.72 11.55
N GLN A 344 -16.27 22.62 11.40
CA GLN A 344 -15.64 22.09 10.19
C GLN A 344 -14.38 21.30 10.52
N ARG A 345 -14.01 20.43 9.59
CA ARG A 345 -12.79 19.66 9.60
C ARG A 345 -12.15 19.75 8.23
N ALA A 346 -10.86 19.88 8.17
CA ALA A 346 -10.13 19.84 6.92
C ALA A 346 -8.81 19.13 7.15
N GLU A 347 -8.47 18.20 6.30
CA GLU A 347 -7.21 17.46 6.31
C GLU A 347 -6.52 17.60 4.95
N ILE A 348 -5.23 17.83 4.99
CA ILE A 348 -4.34 17.64 3.86
C ILE A 348 -3.34 16.55 4.22
N PHE A 349 -3.17 15.59 3.34
CA PHE A 349 -2.19 14.53 3.53
C PHE A 349 -1.36 14.30 2.27
N ALA A 350 -0.13 13.85 2.46
CA ALA A 350 0.76 13.49 1.37
C ALA A 350 1.67 12.35 1.81
N ASN A 351 1.66 11.28 1.05
CA ASN A 351 2.54 10.14 1.20
C ASN A 351 3.20 9.89 -0.15
N PHE A 352 4.52 9.91 -0.18
CA PHE A 352 5.23 9.57 -1.40
C PHE A 352 6.55 8.87 -1.10
N SER A 353 6.89 7.96 -1.99
CA SER A 353 8.16 7.25 -2.04
C SER A 353 8.71 7.40 -3.44
N VAL A 354 9.85 8.06 -3.60
CA VAL A 354 10.38 8.46 -4.91
C VAL A 354 11.85 8.05 -5.03
N ARG A 355 12.19 7.36 -6.12
CA ARG A 355 13.58 7.09 -6.50
C ARG A 355 14.14 8.30 -7.23
N LEU A 356 15.08 9.02 -6.62
CA LEU A 356 15.63 10.26 -7.15
C LEU A 356 16.81 10.02 -8.09
N PHE A 357 17.65 9.04 -7.77
CA PHE A 357 18.78 8.59 -8.58
C PHE A 357 19.18 7.17 -8.17
N GLU A 358 20.16 6.58 -8.85
CA GLU A 358 20.59 5.22 -8.62
C GLU A 358 20.87 4.92 -7.14
N GLY A 359 20.18 3.90 -6.63
CA GLY A 359 20.26 3.46 -5.25
C GLY A 359 19.63 4.39 -4.22
N PHE A 360 19.19 5.60 -4.56
CA PHE A 360 18.66 6.56 -3.60
C PHE A 360 17.15 6.73 -3.71
N SER A 361 16.46 6.41 -2.62
CA SER A 361 15.02 6.63 -2.46
C SER A 361 14.75 7.59 -1.32
N PHE A 362 13.74 8.43 -1.51
CA PHE A 362 13.23 9.37 -0.52
C PHE A 362 11.77 9.09 -0.23
N GLU A 363 11.42 9.08 1.05
CA GLU A 363 10.07 8.83 1.54
C GLU A 363 9.59 10.02 2.38
N PHE A 364 8.36 10.39 2.15
CA PHE A 364 7.66 11.41 2.92
C PHE A 364 6.28 10.90 3.27
N GLU A 365 5.93 11.04 4.54
CA GLU A 365 4.57 10.83 5.04
C GLU A 365 4.20 12.04 5.89
N GLY A 366 3.09 12.69 5.57
CA GLY A 366 2.66 13.84 6.33
C GLY A 366 1.17 14.06 6.26
N SER A 367 0.60 14.52 7.38
CA SER A 367 -0.77 15.03 7.42
C SER A 367 -0.86 16.24 8.33
N PHE A 368 -1.77 17.12 7.97
CA PHE A 368 -2.21 18.22 8.80
C PHE A 368 -3.73 18.27 8.77
N GLU A 369 -4.34 18.16 9.94
CA GLU A 369 -5.77 18.17 10.15
C GLU A 369 -6.15 19.35 11.03
N MET A 370 -7.05 20.20 10.55
CA MET A 370 -7.72 21.24 11.31
C MET A 370 -9.04 20.71 11.85
N ILE A 371 -9.23 20.78 13.17
CA ILE A 371 -10.35 20.14 13.86
C ILE A 371 -11.17 21.21 14.59
N ARG A 372 -12.40 21.44 14.14
CA ARG A 372 -13.36 22.35 14.78
C ARG A 372 -14.74 21.74 14.92
N ASP A 373 -14.85 20.43 14.73
CA ASP A 373 -16.11 19.69 14.66
C ASP A 373 -16.28 18.66 15.80
N GLN A 374 -15.52 18.78 16.88
CA GLN A 374 -15.63 17.89 18.05
C GLN A 374 -16.91 18.17 18.85
N LEU A 375 -18.07 17.78 18.29
CA LEU A 375 -19.40 18.01 18.88
C LEU A 375 -19.73 17.03 20.01
N SER A 376 -19.07 15.89 20.04
CA SER A 376 -19.33 14.78 20.98
C SER A 376 -18.64 14.91 22.34
N LEU A 377 -17.77 15.90 22.52
CA LEU A 377 -17.04 16.08 23.78
C LEU A 377 -17.99 16.15 24.98
N PRO A 378 -17.86 15.26 25.98
CA PRO A 378 -18.76 15.24 27.14
C PRO A 378 -18.56 16.43 28.05
N LEU A 379 -19.66 16.92 28.64
CA LEU A 379 -19.62 17.96 29.66
C LEU A 379 -19.17 17.36 30.99
N GLY A 380 -17.93 17.58 31.39
CA GLY A 380 -17.38 17.09 32.65
C GLY A 380 -15.87 17.24 32.69
N GLU A 381 -15.33 17.21 33.92
CA GLU A 381 -13.88 17.19 34.08
C GLU A 381 -13.35 15.81 33.74
N LEU A 382 -12.27 15.78 32.97
CA LEU A 382 -11.54 14.55 32.65
C LEU A 382 -10.62 14.19 33.82
N SER A 383 -10.68 12.95 34.28
CA SER A 383 -9.69 12.45 35.21
C SER A 383 -8.34 12.29 34.53
N LEU A 384 -7.24 12.37 35.30
CA LEU A 384 -5.90 12.08 34.76
C LEU A 384 -5.84 10.65 34.17
N GLU A 385 -6.60 9.72 34.72
CA GLU A 385 -6.68 8.34 34.26
C GLU A 385 -7.39 8.23 32.90
N ASP A 386 -8.47 8.98 32.71
CA ASP A 386 -9.17 9.06 31.41
C ASP A 386 -8.23 9.59 30.30
N ILE A 387 -7.43 10.58 30.63
CA ILE A 387 -6.45 11.18 29.71
C ILE A 387 -5.34 10.18 29.39
N LEU A 388 -4.69 9.61 30.39
CA LEU A 388 -3.55 8.71 30.20
C LEU A 388 -3.92 7.41 29.50
N LEU A 389 -5.14 6.92 29.71
CA LEU A 389 -5.63 5.70 29.09
C LEU A 389 -6.41 5.97 27.80
N GLN A 390 -6.46 7.21 27.35
CA GLN A 390 -7.23 7.63 26.17
C GLN A 390 -8.70 7.14 26.21
N GLN A 391 -9.30 7.18 27.40
CA GLN A 391 -10.68 6.71 27.59
C GLN A 391 -11.72 7.67 27.01
N ARG A 392 -11.35 8.93 26.84
CA ARG A 392 -12.20 9.99 26.31
C ARG A 392 -11.46 10.82 25.29
N GLU A 393 -12.18 11.29 24.31
CA GLU A 393 -11.66 12.22 23.32
C GLU A 393 -11.29 13.56 23.97
N LEU A 394 -10.09 14.07 23.64
CA LEU A 394 -9.61 15.37 24.11
C LEU A 394 -9.93 16.45 23.09
N ALA A 395 -10.23 17.65 23.57
CA ALA A 395 -10.35 18.81 22.70
C ALA A 395 -9.00 19.11 22.06
N THR A 396 -8.97 19.21 20.74
CA THR A 396 -7.82 19.62 19.96
C THR A 396 -8.23 20.46 18.76
N ASP A 397 -7.47 21.48 18.45
CA ASP A 397 -7.73 22.37 17.31
C ASP A 397 -7.10 21.87 16.02
N TYR A 398 -6.04 21.10 16.13
CA TYR A 398 -5.34 20.51 14.99
C TYR A 398 -4.57 19.26 15.38
N TYR A 399 -4.28 18.45 14.38
CA TYR A 399 -3.34 17.33 14.45
C TYR A 399 -2.35 17.44 13.30
N MET A 400 -1.09 17.18 13.55
CA MET A 400 -0.06 17.16 12.53
C MET A 400 0.87 15.97 12.75
N SER A 401 1.15 15.26 11.68
CA SER A 401 2.13 14.17 11.65
C SER A 401 3.05 14.38 10.46
N VAL A 402 4.36 14.20 10.66
CA VAL A 402 5.37 14.29 9.60
C VAL A 402 6.41 13.21 9.81
N GLY A 403 6.62 12.39 8.81
CA GLY A 403 7.67 11.38 8.70
C GLY A 403 8.54 11.65 7.47
N LEU A 404 9.85 11.52 7.63
CA LEU A 404 10.83 11.63 6.56
C LEU A 404 11.73 10.41 6.60
N GLY A 405 11.91 9.77 5.47
CA GLY A 405 12.81 8.64 5.30
C GLY A 405 13.69 8.80 4.08
N PHE A 406 14.87 8.23 4.12
CA PHE A 406 15.68 8.03 2.93
C PHE A 406 16.40 6.70 3.03
N SER A 407 16.64 6.09 1.89
CA SER A 407 17.52 4.94 1.80
C SER A 407 18.51 5.13 0.67
N TYR A 408 19.74 4.67 0.90
CA TYR A 408 20.77 4.65 -0.13
C TYR A 408 21.39 3.27 -0.19
N THR A 409 21.11 2.55 -1.26
CA THR A 409 21.63 1.20 -1.51
C THR A 409 22.77 1.28 -2.49
N PHE A 410 23.94 0.77 -2.11
CA PHE A 410 25.15 0.73 -2.93
C PHE A 410 25.90 -0.59 -2.74
N GLY A 411 26.77 -0.92 -3.65
CA GLY A 411 27.59 -2.14 -3.55
C GLY A 411 27.39 -3.08 -4.74
N SER A 412 27.19 -4.39 -4.48
CA SER A 412 27.03 -5.36 -5.57
C SER A 412 25.81 -5.05 -6.43
N GLU A 413 25.98 -5.01 -7.73
CA GLU A 413 24.92 -4.84 -8.72
C GLU A 413 23.92 -5.99 -8.67
N PHE A 414 24.41 -7.22 -8.55
CA PHE A 414 23.58 -8.42 -8.63
C PHE A 414 22.97 -8.84 -7.30
N ALA A 415 21.74 -9.35 -7.38
CA ALA A 415 20.91 -9.82 -6.27
C ALA A 415 20.42 -11.28 -6.47
N ASN A 416 21.17 -12.09 -7.24
CA ASN A 416 20.77 -13.45 -7.63
C ASN A 416 20.84 -14.45 -6.47
N VAL A 417 21.73 -14.22 -5.50
CA VAL A 417 22.00 -15.21 -4.45
C VAL A 417 20.91 -15.18 -3.39
N VAL A 418 20.21 -16.29 -3.23
CA VAL A 418 19.24 -16.51 -2.15
C VAL A 418 19.91 -17.38 -1.09
N ASN A 419 20.01 -16.87 0.13
CA ASN A 419 20.52 -17.61 1.28
C ASN A 419 19.56 -17.45 2.47
N THR A 420 18.81 -18.51 2.77
CA THR A 420 17.84 -18.56 3.87
C THR A 420 18.40 -19.24 5.11
N ARG A 421 19.71 -19.45 5.19
CA ARG A 421 20.36 -20.14 6.31
C ARG A 421 20.59 -19.17 7.47
N PHE A 422 20.43 -19.68 8.65
CA PHE A 422 20.90 -19.13 9.91
C PHE A 422 22.12 -19.87 10.36
#